data_571c3cccdcede359bd1f37068a171d72
#
_entry.id   571c3cccdcede359bd1f37068a171d72
#
_cell.length_a   1.000
_cell.length_b   1.000
_cell.length_c   1.000
_cell.angle_alpha   90.00
_cell.angle_beta   90.00
_cell.angle_gamma   90.00
#
_symmetry.space_group_name_H-M   'P 1'
#
loop_
_entity.id
_entity.type
_entity.pdbx_description
1 polymer ?
#
loop_
_entity_poly.entity_id
_entity_poly.type
_entity_poly.pdbx_seq_one_letter_code
_entity_poly.pdbx_strand_id
1 'polypeptide(L)'
;MLTRFVRFIVSMIDIHSAFSCQAGITKFVPFFEMLGYSILMNDFNSLFLERKSVRAYEDRAIPESIKTSVREAIRRAPTAGNLMLYSIIEVESQEIKERLSVTCDNQPFIRKAPWVLVFCADYGRIMEYYHAHDIPGWCAATGRPLVKPRESDLLLACCDALIAAQTAVVACEYFGLGTCYIGDIMENWEIHKELLQLPRYVFPITMLCVGYPTQQQRDRPKPERLPESIIFMRDHYRIPEKAELLNMYTGLGYGAFLQKGDIKNPGQALYDRKFSASYSEEMRRSVKAMLTEWQQD
;
A
#
# COMPACT_ATOMS: atom_id res chain seq x y z
N MET A 1 19.11 -4.87 21.23
CA MET A 1 19.40 -3.64 21.98
C MET A 1 18.19 -3.19 22.81
N LEU A 2 17.01 -3.13 22.25
CA LEU A 2 15.76 -2.74 22.93
C LEU A 2 15.43 -3.60 24.15
N THR A 3 15.60 -4.92 24.04
CA THR A 3 15.34 -5.88 25.14
C THR A 3 16.27 -5.69 26.35
N ARG A 4 17.50 -5.22 26.15
CA ARG A 4 18.42 -4.88 27.24
C ARG A 4 18.06 -3.55 27.89
N PHE A 5 17.55 -2.59 27.10
CA PHE A 5 17.12 -1.29 27.58
C PHE A 5 15.81 -1.40 28.40
N VAL A 6 14.85 -2.19 27.91
CA VAL A 6 13.59 -2.48 28.64
C VAL A 6 13.89 -3.23 29.94
N ARG A 7 14.78 -4.23 29.95
CA ARG A 7 15.22 -4.90 31.18
C ARG A 7 15.94 -3.97 32.16
N PHE A 8 16.70 -3.00 31.65
CA PHE A 8 17.36 -1.99 32.48
C PHE A 8 16.34 -1.04 33.12
N ILE A 9 15.30 -0.62 32.38
CA ILE A 9 14.21 0.21 32.90
C ILE A 9 13.37 -0.55 33.94
N VAL A 10 13.02 -1.82 33.67
CA VAL A 10 12.30 -2.68 34.64
C VAL A 10 13.13 -2.90 35.89
N SER A 11 14.43 -3.16 35.76
CA SER A 11 15.34 -3.25 36.91
C SER A 11 15.46 -1.97 37.72
N MET A 12 15.36 -0.79 37.08
CA MET A 12 15.32 0.49 37.81
C MET A 12 13.99 0.70 38.54
N ILE A 13 12.87 0.21 38.01
CA ILE A 13 11.56 0.27 38.66
C ILE A 13 11.54 -0.65 39.90
N ASP A 14 12.14 -1.84 39.83
CA ASP A 14 12.25 -2.78 40.94
C ASP A 14 13.16 -2.26 42.07
N ILE A 15 14.21 -1.49 41.74
CA ILE A 15 15.07 -0.83 42.74
C ILE A 15 14.32 0.30 43.47
N HIS A 16 13.35 0.94 42.81
CA HIS A 16 12.56 2.02 43.43
C HIS A 16 11.48 1.53 44.42
N SER A 17 11.00 0.28 44.26
CA SER A 17 10.11 -0.33 45.25
C SER A 17 10.80 -0.66 46.58
N ALA A 18 12.14 -0.68 46.61
CA ALA A 18 12.96 -0.95 47.81
C ALA A 18 13.38 0.33 48.60
N PHE A 19 13.19 1.51 48.00
CA PHE A 19 13.55 2.80 48.63
C PHE A 19 12.33 3.74 48.72
N SER A 20 11.34 3.39 49.53
CA SER A 20 10.31 4.33 49.96
C SER A 20 10.83 5.20 51.11
N CYS A 21 11.44 6.34 50.80
CA CYS A 21 11.63 7.40 51.77
C CYS A 21 11.53 8.77 51.13
N GLN A 22 10.49 9.47 51.55
CA GLN A 22 10.17 10.89 51.45
C GLN A 22 11.16 11.82 50.77
N ALA A 23 10.66 12.54 49.80
CA ALA A 23 11.12 13.77 49.15
C ALA A 23 11.72 13.55 47.74
N GLY A 24 10.94 13.86 46.69
CA GLY A 24 11.46 14.08 45.35
C GLY A 24 10.75 13.36 44.17
N ILE A 25 9.72 12.57 44.42
CA ILE A 25 9.10 11.70 43.39
C ILE A 25 8.28 12.49 42.34
N THR A 26 7.83 13.71 42.68
CA THR A 26 6.98 14.51 41.78
C THR A 26 7.67 15.10 40.54
N LYS A 27 9.01 15.05 40.44
CA LYS A 27 9.75 15.58 39.30
C LYS A 27 10.15 14.53 38.27
N PHE A 28 10.12 13.24 38.58
CA PHE A 28 10.54 12.15 37.67
C PHE A 28 9.41 11.64 36.79
N VAL A 29 8.18 11.62 37.27
CA VAL A 29 7.02 11.15 36.49
C VAL A 29 6.82 11.95 35.20
N PRO A 30 6.85 13.31 35.21
CA PRO A 30 6.71 14.09 33.97
C PRO A 30 7.84 13.84 32.95
N PHE A 31 9.06 13.54 33.42
CA PHE A 31 10.19 13.28 32.53
C PHE A 31 10.05 11.93 31.83
N PHE A 32 9.59 10.87 32.50
CA PHE A 32 9.33 9.56 31.88
C PHE A 32 8.13 9.59 30.96
N GLU A 33 7.07 10.31 31.31
CA GLU A 33 5.92 10.54 30.43
C GLU A 33 6.34 11.33 29.18
N MET A 34 7.13 12.39 29.33
CA MET A 34 7.65 13.18 28.23
C MET A 34 8.60 12.37 27.34
N LEU A 35 9.45 11.51 27.91
CA LEU A 35 10.35 10.63 27.16
C LEU A 35 9.53 9.55 26.41
N GLY A 36 8.56 8.93 27.06
CA GLY A 36 7.65 7.97 26.44
C GLY A 36 6.84 8.60 25.32
N TYR A 37 6.31 9.80 25.50
CA TYR A 37 5.61 10.56 24.49
C TYR A 37 6.53 10.92 23.31
N SER A 38 7.78 11.33 23.59
CA SER A 38 8.77 11.64 22.56
C SER A 38 9.14 10.41 21.73
N ILE A 39 9.27 9.23 22.35
CA ILE A 39 9.53 7.96 21.62
C ILE A 39 8.33 7.60 20.74
N LEU A 40 7.11 7.66 21.26
CA LEU A 40 5.88 7.39 20.50
C LEU A 40 5.70 8.36 19.32
N MET A 41 6.01 9.65 19.52
CA MET A 41 5.95 10.66 18.46
C MET A 41 7.00 10.43 17.38
N ASN A 42 8.21 9.98 17.74
CA ASN A 42 9.24 9.60 16.78
C ASN A 42 8.81 8.40 15.93
N ASP A 43 8.17 7.39 16.54
CA ASP A 43 7.65 6.23 15.81
C ASP A 43 6.51 6.64 14.86
N PHE A 44 5.58 7.49 15.30
CA PHE A 44 4.52 8.02 14.45
C PHE A 44 5.08 8.83 13.27
N ASN A 45 6.02 9.74 13.53
CA ASN A 45 6.65 10.54 12.49
C ASN A 45 7.36 9.65 11.45
N SER A 46 8.14 8.67 11.89
CA SER A 46 8.88 7.77 11.00
C SER A 46 7.95 6.93 10.14
N LEU A 47 6.89 6.38 10.71
CA LEU A 47 5.96 5.48 10.02
C LEU A 47 5.04 6.20 9.03
N PHE A 48 4.59 7.40 9.35
CA PHE A 48 3.55 8.08 8.58
C PHE A 48 4.01 9.38 7.92
N LEU A 49 4.73 10.24 8.64
CA LEU A 49 5.05 11.59 8.15
C LEU A 49 6.35 11.62 7.33
N GLU A 50 7.32 10.75 7.64
CA GLU A 50 8.58 10.65 6.89
C GLU A 50 8.49 9.68 5.70
N ARG A 51 7.43 8.87 5.62
CA ARG A 51 7.25 7.90 4.55
C ARG A 51 7.22 8.55 3.15
N LYS A 52 8.00 8.01 2.25
CA LYS A 52 8.04 8.37 0.82
C LYS A 52 8.23 7.12 -0.05
N SER A 53 7.80 7.17 -1.31
CA SER A 53 8.02 6.07 -2.25
C SER A 53 9.49 5.90 -2.56
N VAL A 54 10.05 4.71 -2.36
CA VAL A 54 11.46 4.36 -2.58
C VAL A 54 11.61 3.58 -3.88
N ARG A 55 12.49 4.04 -4.77
CA ARG A 55 12.72 3.45 -6.11
C ARG A 55 14.18 3.10 -6.37
N ALA A 56 15.02 3.11 -5.34
CA ALA A 56 16.38 2.59 -5.39
C ALA A 56 16.71 1.95 -4.05
N TYR A 57 17.21 0.73 -4.10
CA TYR A 57 17.45 -0.12 -2.94
C TYR A 57 18.94 -0.43 -2.82
N GLU A 58 19.38 -0.63 -1.58
CA GLU A 58 20.69 -1.21 -1.27
C GLU A 58 20.74 -2.66 -1.79
N ASP A 59 21.91 -3.11 -2.18
CA ASP A 59 22.18 -4.54 -2.42
C ASP A 59 22.29 -5.28 -1.09
N ARG A 60 21.14 -5.43 -0.44
CA ARG A 60 21.01 -6.02 0.89
C ARG A 60 19.76 -6.88 0.96
N ALA A 61 19.95 -8.15 1.28
CA ALA A 61 18.84 -9.08 1.49
C ALA A 61 17.99 -8.68 2.71
N ILE A 62 16.68 -8.86 2.59
CA ILE A 62 15.75 -8.70 3.73
C ILE A 62 15.74 -10.02 4.50
N PRO A 63 16.05 -10.02 5.82
CA PRO A 63 15.99 -11.21 6.64
C PRO A 63 14.61 -11.88 6.62
N GLU A 64 14.57 -13.20 6.57
CA GLU A 64 13.30 -13.94 6.52
C GLU A 64 12.43 -13.70 7.77
N SER A 65 13.06 -13.46 8.93
CA SER A 65 12.34 -13.08 10.14
C SER A 65 11.55 -11.76 10.00
N ILE A 66 12.09 -10.78 9.25
CA ILE A 66 11.38 -9.52 8.95
C ILE A 66 10.25 -9.79 8.00
N LYS A 67 10.47 -10.55 6.91
CA LYS A 67 9.41 -10.91 5.97
C LYS A 67 8.27 -11.64 6.67
N THR A 68 8.58 -12.59 7.55
CA THR A 68 7.60 -13.31 8.37
C THR A 68 6.78 -12.36 9.25
N SER A 69 7.42 -11.40 9.92
CA SER A 69 6.71 -10.40 10.73
C SER A 69 5.78 -9.51 9.89
N VAL A 70 6.23 -9.11 8.70
CA VAL A 70 5.40 -8.34 7.76
C VAL A 70 4.22 -9.16 7.26
N ARG A 71 4.42 -10.44 6.88
CA ARG A 71 3.31 -11.35 6.49
C ARG A 71 2.28 -11.51 7.61
N GLU A 72 2.73 -11.66 8.85
CA GLU A 72 1.81 -11.73 10.00
C GLU A 72 1.02 -10.43 10.20
N ALA A 73 1.67 -9.28 10.05
CA ALA A 73 0.98 -8.00 10.10
C ALA A 73 -0.09 -7.90 9.00
N ILE A 74 0.23 -8.26 7.76
CA ILE A 74 -0.71 -8.27 6.63
C ILE A 74 -1.92 -9.15 6.93
N ARG A 75 -1.73 -10.34 7.49
CA ARG A 75 -2.83 -11.26 7.87
C ARG A 75 -3.75 -10.69 8.96
N ARG A 76 -3.32 -9.65 9.68
CA ARG A 76 -4.11 -8.92 10.68
C ARG A 76 -4.78 -7.66 10.13
N ALA A 77 -4.61 -7.36 8.85
CA ALA A 77 -5.30 -6.26 8.20
C ALA A 77 -6.82 -6.44 8.33
N PRO A 78 -7.59 -5.35 8.54
CA PRO A 78 -9.04 -5.41 8.48
C PRO A 78 -9.52 -5.93 7.13
N THR A 79 -10.59 -6.72 7.13
CA THR A 79 -11.16 -7.32 5.93
C THR A 79 -12.69 -7.43 6.07
N ALA A 80 -13.41 -7.32 4.98
CA ALA A 80 -14.84 -7.40 4.95
C ALA A 80 -15.34 -8.78 5.42
N GLY A 81 -16.17 -8.79 6.45
CA GLY A 81 -16.75 -10.03 7.00
C GLY A 81 -15.73 -11.10 7.43
N ASN A 82 -14.49 -10.72 7.66
CA ASN A 82 -13.36 -11.64 7.92
C ASN A 82 -13.10 -12.65 6.78
N LEU A 83 -13.45 -12.31 5.54
CA LEU A 83 -13.35 -13.19 4.38
C LEU A 83 -11.94 -13.17 3.74
N MET A 84 -11.14 -12.14 4.01
CA MET A 84 -9.81 -11.96 3.42
C MET A 84 -9.85 -12.10 1.89
N LEU A 85 -10.65 -11.23 1.24
CA LEU A 85 -10.92 -11.24 -0.20
C LEU A 85 -9.72 -10.78 -1.02
N TYR A 86 -8.53 -11.20 -0.62
CA TYR A 86 -7.27 -10.89 -1.27
C TYR A 86 -6.32 -12.08 -1.23
N SER A 87 -5.46 -12.15 -2.22
CA SER A 87 -4.28 -13.01 -2.25
C SER A 87 -3.04 -12.21 -2.58
N ILE A 88 -1.88 -12.68 -2.14
CA ILE A 88 -0.61 -11.99 -2.33
C ILE A 88 0.35 -12.95 -3.01
N ILE A 89 0.89 -12.53 -4.15
CA ILE A 89 1.93 -13.26 -4.87
C ILE A 89 3.28 -12.63 -4.54
N GLU A 90 4.16 -13.39 -3.90
CA GLU A 90 5.57 -13.03 -3.72
C GLU A 90 6.33 -13.40 -4.98
N VAL A 91 6.80 -12.40 -5.71
CA VAL A 91 7.54 -12.61 -6.97
C VAL A 91 9.02 -12.81 -6.64
N GLU A 92 9.47 -14.07 -6.68
CA GLU A 92 10.86 -14.44 -6.46
C GLU A 92 11.65 -14.55 -7.77
N SER A 93 11.02 -15.06 -8.85
CA SER A 93 11.63 -15.22 -10.16
C SER A 93 12.15 -13.89 -10.70
N GLN A 94 13.46 -13.85 -11.01
CA GLN A 94 14.08 -12.68 -11.65
C GLN A 94 13.51 -12.42 -13.04
N GLU A 95 13.17 -13.46 -13.80
CA GLU A 95 12.56 -13.36 -15.12
C GLU A 95 11.18 -12.66 -15.03
N ILE A 96 10.34 -13.05 -14.05
CA ILE A 96 9.04 -12.40 -13.82
C ILE A 96 9.24 -10.93 -13.44
N LYS A 97 10.18 -10.61 -12.53
CA LYS A 97 10.50 -9.22 -12.16
C LYS A 97 10.96 -8.39 -13.36
N GLU A 98 11.78 -8.96 -14.25
CA GLU A 98 12.23 -8.30 -15.47
C GLU A 98 11.06 -8.03 -16.41
N ARG A 99 10.17 -9.00 -16.60
CA ARG A 99 8.97 -8.82 -17.42
C ARG A 99 8.06 -7.74 -16.84
N LEU A 100 7.77 -7.79 -15.55
CA LEU A 100 6.98 -6.78 -14.84
C LEU A 100 7.62 -5.38 -14.93
N SER A 101 8.95 -5.29 -14.90
CA SER A 101 9.63 -3.98 -15.02
C SER A 101 9.41 -3.31 -16.38
N VAL A 102 9.14 -4.08 -17.42
CA VAL A 102 8.82 -3.59 -18.76
C VAL A 102 7.32 -3.29 -18.89
N THR A 103 6.48 -4.24 -18.50
CA THR A 103 5.03 -4.16 -18.71
C THR A 103 4.32 -3.21 -17.72
N CYS A 104 4.98 -2.80 -16.63
CA CYS A 104 4.53 -1.76 -15.72
C CYS A 104 5.25 -0.43 -16.02
N ASP A 105 4.98 0.16 -17.17
CA ASP A 105 5.47 1.47 -17.64
C ASP A 105 7.02 1.62 -17.64
N ASN A 106 7.75 0.57 -18.05
CA ASN A 106 9.21 0.58 -18.16
C ASN A 106 9.93 1.09 -16.89
N GLN A 107 9.60 0.54 -15.73
CA GLN A 107 10.16 0.92 -14.43
C GLN A 107 11.30 -0.02 -13.99
N PRO A 108 12.58 0.30 -14.29
CA PRO A 108 13.72 -0.64 -14.08
C PRO A 108 13.98 -0.99 -12.62
N PHE A 109 13.50 -0.19 -11.66
CA PHE A 109 13.71 -0.48 -10.23
C PHE A 109 12.88 -1.69 -9.75
N ILE A 110 11.81 -2.08 -10.46
CA ILE A 110 11.01 -3.26 -10.14
C ILE A 110 11.88 -4.52 -10.17
N ARG A 111 12.66 -4.72 -11.25
CA ARG A 111 13.55 -5.88 -11.38
C ARG A 111 14.70 -5.91 -10.35
N LYS A 112 15.02 -4.74 -9.75
CA LYS A 112 16.06 -4.59 -8.74
C LYS A 112 15.55 -4.66 -7.31
N ALA A 113 14.23 -4.69 -7.11
CA ALA A 113 13.65 -4.72 -5.79
C ALA A 113 13.94 -6.07 -5.10
N PRO A 114 14.51 -6.07 -3.89
CA PRO A 114 14.79 -7.29 -3.13
C PRO A 114 13.55 -8.14 -2.86
N TRP A 115 12.39 -7.49 -2.70
CA TRP A 115 11.13 -8.16 -2.44
C TRP A 115 10.00 -7.48 -3.21
N VAL A 116 9.24 -8.26 -3.96
CA VAL A 116 8.12 -7.78 -4.77
C VAL A 116 6.86 -8.56 -4.39
N LEU A 117 5.80 -7.83 -4.06
CA LEU A 117 4.52 -8.37 -3.62
C LEU A 117 3.42 -7.86 -4.55
N VAL A 118 2.69 -8.75 -5.20
CA VAL A 118 1.50 -8.41 -6.00
C VAL A 118 0.27 -8.71 -5.15
N PHE A 119 -0.55 -7.70 -4.89
CA PHE A 119 -1.80 -7.80 -4.14
C PHE A 119 -2.95 -7.92 -5.12
N CYS A 120 -3.66 -9.04 -5.03
CA CYS A 120 -4.78 -9.36 -5.89
C CYS A 120 -6.10 -9.24 -5.11
N ALA A 121 -7.12 -8.63 -5.71
CA ALA A 121 -8.50 -8.87 -5.35
C ALA A 121 -8.84 -10.31 -5.69
N ASP A 122 -9.32 -11.10 -4.73
CA ASP A 122 -9.49 -12.54 -4.89
C ASP A 122 -10.85 -13.01 -4.38
N TYR A 123 -11.75 -13.19 -5.30
CA TYR A 123 -13.02 -13.93 -5.10
C TYR A 123 -12.95 -15.36 -5.65
N GLY A 124 -11.92 -15.68 -6.44
CA GLY A 124 -11.71 -17.02 -7.01
C GLY A 124 -11.65 -18.08 -5.93
N ARG A 125 -10.85 -17.85 -4.87
CA ARG A 125 -10.75 -18.76 -3.74
C ARG A 125 -12.09 -19.02 -3.04
N ILE A 126 -12.95 -18.01 -2.92
CA ILE A 126 -14.28 -18.17 -2.33
C ILE A 126 -15.18 -19.02 -3.23
N MET A 127 -15.09 -18.83 -4.55
CA MET A 127 -15.84 -19.65 -5.50
C MET A 127 -15.39 -21.12 -5.46
N GLU A 128 -14.09 -21.37 -5.40
CA GLU A 128 -13.57 -22.74 -5.22
C GLU A 128 -14.02 -23.36 -3.89
N TYR A 129 -14.04 -22.58 -2.80
CA TYR A 129 -14.58 -23.02 -1.52
C TYR A 129 -16.06 -23.40 -1.62
N TYR A 130 -16.88 -22.62 -2.34
CA TYR A 130 -18.29 -22.94 -2.56
C TYR A 130 -18.48 -24.19 -3.43
N HIS A 131 -17.66 -24.37 -4.45
CA HIS A 131 -17.67 -25.60 -5.24
C HIS A 131 -17.28 -26.84 -4.40
N ALA A 132 -16.23 -26.74 -3.59
CA ALA A 132 -15.80 -27.82 -2.70
C ALA A 132 -16.86 -28.23 -1.66
N HIS A 133 -17.78 -27.32 -1.32
CA HIS A 133 -18.90 -27.57 -0.41
C HIS A 133 -20.23 -27.85 -1.13
N ASP A 134 -20.18 -28.14 -2.42
CA ASP A 134 -21.38 -28.44 -3.25
C ASP A 134 -22.48 -27.36 -3.13
N ILE A 135 -22.14 -26.11 -3.04
CA ILE A 135 -23.14 -25.03 -3.02
C ILE A 135 -24.00 -25.02 -4.28
N PRO A 136 -23.51 -25.33 -5.50
CA PRO A 136 -24.36 -25.44 -6.67
C PRO A 136 -25.46 -26.54 -6.51
N GLY A 137 -25.08 -27.72 -6.05
CA GLY A 137 -26.03 -28.82 -5.79
C GLY A 137 -27.02 -28.43 -4.70
N TRP A 138 -26.57 -27.84 -3.60
CA TRP A 138 -27.44 -27.35 -2.54
C TRP A 138 -28.43 -26.27 -3.02
N CYS A 139 -28.00 -25.31 -3.85
CA CYS A 139 -28.86 -24.31 -4.45
C CYS A 139 -29.96 -24.99 -5.33
N ALA A 140 -29.56 -25.91 -6.19
CA ALA A 140 -30.47 -26.64 -7.06
C ALA A 140 -31.53 -27.47 -6.24
N ALA A 141 -31.08 -28.17 -5.20
CA ALA A 141 -31.95 -28.98 -4.35
C ALA A 141 -32.95 -28.16 -3.52
N THR A 142 -32.59 -26.91 -3.20
CA THR A 142 -33.40 -26.03 -2.33
C THR A 142 -34.15 -24.93 -3.07
N GLY A 143 -34.00 -24.83 -4.40
CA GLY A 143 -34.61 -23.78 -5.24
C GLY A 143 -34.03 -22.40 -5.02
N ARG A 144 -32.82 -22.30 -4.44
CA ARG A 144 -32.08 -21.02 -4.27
C ARG A 144 -31.34 -20.65 -5.55
N PRO A 145 -31.25 -19.38 -5.91
CA PRO A 145 -30.43 -18.96 -7.04
C PRO A 145 -28.94 -19.16 -6.72
N LEU A 146 -28.19 -19.72 -7.65
CA LEU A 146 -26.73 -19.67 -7.60
C LEU A 146 -26.25 -18.30 -8.07
N VAL A 147 -25.66 -17.53 -7.17
CA VAL A 147 -25.17 -16.17 -7.45
C VAL A 147 -23.67 -16.21 -7.72
N LYS A 148 -23.24 -15.53 -8.77
CA LYS A 148 -21.82 -15.32 -9.12
C LYS A 148 -21.36 -13.96 -8.62
N PRO A 149 -20.05 -13.75 -8.38
CA PRO A 149 -19.49 -12.45 -8.02
C PRO A 149 -19.82 -11.39 -9.09
N ARG A 150 -20.16 -10.18 -8.63
CA ARG A 150 -20.46 -9.02 -9.45
C ARG A 150 -19.52 -7.84 -9.12
N GLU A 151 -19.81 -6.67 -9.66
CA GLU A 151 -18.96 -5.49 -9.52
C GLU A 151 -18.80 -5.04 -8.06
N SER A 152 -19.85 -5.17 -7.25
CA SER A 152 -19.79 -4.87 -5.81
C SER A 152 -18.80 -5.76 -5.06
N ASP A 153 -18.76 -7.04 -5.43
CA ASP A 153 -17.86 -8.02 -4.84
C ASP A 153 -16.42 -7.74 -5.23
N LEU A 154 -16.18 -7.35 -6.50
CA LEU A 154 -14.87 -6.90 -6.96
C LEU A 154 -14.40 -5.66 -6.21
N LEU A 155 -15.25 -4.63 -6.09
CA LEU A 155 -14.88 -3.40 -5.37
C LEU A 155 -14.53 -3.69 -3.91
N LEU A 156 -15.29 -4.57 -3.26
CA LEU A 156 -15.02 -4.98 -1.87
C LEU A 156 -13.68 -5.71 -1.76
N ALA A 157 -13.39 -6.63 -2.67
CA ALA A 157 -12.12 -7.34 -2.73
C ALA A 157 -10.94 -6.40 -3.04
N CYS A 158 -11.14 -5.38 -3.89
CA CYS A 158 -10.14 -4.32 -4.12
C CYS A 158 -9.83 -3.54 -2.83
N CYS A 159 -10.85 -3.20 -2.03
CA CYS A 159 -10.65 -2.54 -0.74
C CYS A 159 -9.81 -3.42 0.20
N ASP A 160 -10.13 -4.70 0.34
CA ASP A 160 -9.39 -5.64 1.17
C ASP A 160 -7.92 -5.74 0.73
N ALA A 161 -7.67 -5.87 -0.58
CA ALA A 161 -6.32 -5.94 -1.14
C ALA A 161 -5.50 -4.67 -0.86
N LEU A 162 -6.09 -3.47 -0.99
CA LEU A 162 -5.43 -2.20 -0.70
C LEU A 162 -5.19 -1.98 0.79
N ILE A 163 -6.11 -2.39 1.66
CA ILE A 163 -5.93 -2.36 3.12
C ILE A 163 -4.78 -3.27 3.54
N ALA A 164 -4.71 -4.48 2.99
CA ALA A 164 -3.62 -5.43 3.21
C ALA A 164 -2.27 -4.85 2.72
N ALA A 165 -2.24 -4.23 1.54
CA ALA A 165 -1.06 -3.58 0.98
C ALA A 165 -0.60 -2.39 1.83
N GLN A 166 -1.52 -1.55 2.34
CA GLN A 166 -1.15 -0.45 3.22
C GLN A 166 -0.63 -0.94 4.58
N THR A 167 -1.19 -2.04 5.09
CA THR A 167 -0.67 -2.68 6.30
C THR A 167 0.77 -3.18 6.08
N ALA A 168 1.06 -3.76 4.90
CA ALA A 168 2.43 -4.14 4.51
C ALA A 168 3.38 -2.93 4.49
N VAL A 169 2.94 -1.79 3.94
CA VAL A 169 3.74 -0.56 3.91
C VAL A 169 4.12 -0.12 5.32
N VAL A 170 3.16 -0.03 6.23
CA VAL A 170 3.42 0.40 7.62
C VAL A 170 4.36 -0.58 8.33
N ALA A 171 4.15 -1.88 8.15
CA ALA A 171 5.01 -2.90 8.74
C ALA A 171 6.45 -2.84 8.17
N CYS A 172 6.60 -2.60 6.86
CA CYS A 172 7.92 -2.41 6.23
C CYS A 172 8.64 -1.17 6.78
N GLU A 173 7.97 -0.03 6.87
CA GLU A 173 8.55 1.21 7.44
C GLU A 173 9.01 1.00 8.89
N TYR A 174 8.26 0.24 9.70
CA TYR A 174 8.66 -0.12 11.06
C TYR A 174 10.01 -0.85 11.13
N PHE A 175 10.33 -1.67 10.12
CA PHE A 175 11.61 -2.38 10.00
C PHE A 175 12.67 -1.60 9.22
N GLY A 176 12.44 -0.32 8.89
CA GLY A 176 13.37 0.50 8.12
C GLY A 176 13.46 0.13 6.64
N LEU A 177 12.48 -0.60 6.13
CA LEU A 177 12.34 -0.90 4.70
C LEU A 177 11.57 0.22 4.01
N GLY A 178 12.03 0.61 2.83
CA GLY A 178 11.29 1.53 1.97
C GLY A 178 10.42 0.77 0.96
N THR A 179 9.29 1.39 0.59
CA THR A 179 8.29 0.79 -0.29
C THR A 179 7.94 1.70 -1.46
N CYS A 180 7.49 1.11 -2.56
CA CYS A 180 6.87 1.84 -3.66
C CYS A 180 5.65 1.07 -4.18
N TYR A 181 4.49 1.72 -4.19
CA TYR A 181 3.30 1.24 -4.88
C TYR A 181 3.46 1.33 -6.40
N ILE A 182 3.06 0.28 -7.11
CA ILE A 182 3.01 0.20 -8.56
C ILE A 182 1.57 -0.10 -8.96
N GLY A 183 0.86 0.94 -9.40
CA GLY A 183 -0.49 0.82 -9.94
C GLY A 183 -0.51 0.26 -11.35
N ASP A 184 0.59 0.42 -12.07
CA ASP A 184 0.77 -0.01 -13.45
C ASP A 184 0.72 -1.55 -13.62
N ILE A 185 0.64 -2.31 -12.52
CA ILE A 185 0.31 -3.75 -12.55
C ILE A 185 -1.10 -4.02 -13.12
N MET A 186 -1.98 -3.01 -13.13
CA MET A 186 -3.29 -3.09 -13.76
C MET A 186 -3.26 -2.82 -15.27
N GLU A 187 -2.12 -2.39 -15.84
CA GLU A 187 -1.92 -2.32 -17.29
C GLU A 187 -1.66 -3.72 -17.85
N ASN A 188 -1.78 -3.86 -19.15
CA ASN A 188 -1.41 -5.11 -19.85
C ASN A 188 -2.00 -6.37 -19.20
N TRP A 189 -3.29 -6.31 -18.85
CA TRP A 189 -4.01 -7.36 -18.08
C TRP A 189 -3.74 -8.78 -18.61
N GLU A 190 -3.86 -8.95 -19.92
CA GLU A 190 -3.73 -10.26 -20.56
C GLU A 190 -2.34 -10.85 -20.34
N ILE A 191 -1.30 -10.00 -20.40
CA ILE A 191 0.09 -10.40 -20.15
C ILE A 191 0.28 -10.74 -18.66
N HIS A 192 -0.23 -9.90 -17.77
CA HIS A 192 -0.06 -10.13 -16.32
C HIS A 192 -0.86 -11.35 -15.85
N LYS A 193 -2.04 -11.57 -16.42
CA LYS A 193 -2.84 -12.77 -16.15
C LYS A 193 -2.08 -14.05 -16.49
N GLU A 194 -1.49 -14.12 -17.68
CA GLU A 194 -0.69 -15.26 -18.11
C GLU A 194 0.59 -15.41 -17.28
N LEU A 195 1.34 -14.32 -17.11
CA LEU A 195 2.61 -14.30 -16.38
C LEU A 195 2.49 -14.76 -14.94
N LEU A 196 1.42 -14.35 -14.26
CA LEU A 196 1.14 -14.66 -12.86
C LEU A 196 0.17 -15.83 -12.69
N GLN A 197 -0.30 -16.45 -13.78
CA GLN A 197 -1.24 -17.57 -13.80
C GLN A 197 -2.52 -17.28 -13.00
N LEU A 198 -3.10 -16.09 -13.21
CA LEU A 198 -4.26 -15.64 -12.44
C LEU A 198 -5.53 -16.36 -12.91
N PRO A 199 -6.25 -17.04 -12.01
CA PRO A 199 -7.52 -17.68 -12.36
C PRO A 199 -8.64 -16.64 -12.49
N ARG A 200 -9.80 -17.10 -12.88
CA ARG A 200 -11.01 -16.27 -12.91
C ARG A 200 -11.31 -15.69 -11.52
N TYR A 201 -11.83 -14.46 -11.47
CA TYR A 201 -12.14 -13.70 -10.26
C TYR A 201 -10.92 -13.38 -9.38
N VAL A 202 -9.72 -13.36 -9.96
CA VAL A 202 -8.49 -12.90 -9.29
C VAL A 202 -7.82 -11.83 -10.13
N PHE A 203 -7.76 -10.58 -9.64
CA PHE A 203 -7.16 -9.45 -10.36
C PHE A 203 -6.06 -8.78 -9.55
N PRO A 204 -4.91 -8.44 -10.19
CA PRO A 204 -3.85 -7.69 -9.53
C PRO A 204 -4.27 -6.22 -9.41
N ILE A 205 -4.36 -5.72 -8.18
CA ILE A 205 -4.84 -4.37 -7.90
C ILE A 205 -3.69 -3.41 -7.66
N THR A 206 -2.64 -3.89 -7.00
CA THR A 206 -1.41 -3.13 -6.79
C THR A 206 -0.24 -4.06 -6.56
N MET A 207 0.97 -3.54 -6.80
CA MET A 207 2.20 -4.24 -6.49
C MET A 207 3.04 -3.36 -5.57
N LEU A 208 3.75 -3.93 -4.61
CA LEU A 208 4.75 -3.27 -3.78
C LEU A 208 6.14 -3.77 -4.12
N CYS A 209 7.03 -2.83 -4.43
CA CYS A 209 8.46 -3.05 -4.43
C CYS A 209 9.02 -2.65 -3.06
N VAL A 210 9.80 -3.53 -2.43
CA VAL A 210 10.27 -3.40 -1.05
C VAL A 210 11.78 -3.65 -0.98
N GLY A 211 12.49 -2.85 -0.19
CA GLY A 211 13.91 -3.03 0.07
C GLY A 211 14.47 -1.95 1.00
N TYR A 212 15.71 -2.09 1.42
CA TYR A 212 16.38 -1.03 2.18
C TYR A 212 16.66 0.16 1.26
N PRO A 213 16.21 1.39 1.60
CA PRO A 213 16.44 2.56 0.76
C PRO A 213 17.93 2.92 0.72
N THR A 214 18.43 3.27 -0.47
CA THR A 214 19.78 3.88 -0.58
C THR A 214 19.85 5.21 0.17
N GLN A 215 21.06 5.67 0.50
CA GLN A 215 21.24 6.97 1.16
C GLN A 215 20.61 8.12 0.36
N GLN A 216 20.78 8.12 -0.96
CA GLN A 216 20.13 9.09 -1.84
C GLN A 216 18.61 9.11 -1.71
N GLN A 217 17.96 7.93 -1.54
CA GLN A 217 16.51 7.85 -1.34
C GLN A 217 16.12 8.35 0.06
N ARG A 218 16.95 8.11 1.07
CA ARG A 218 16.74 8.63 2.43
C ARG A 218 16.79 10.17 2.46
N ASP A 219 17.74 10.76 1.76
CA ASP A 219 17.98 12.22 1.76
C ASP A 219 17.04 12.98 0.82
N ARG A 220 16.33 12.28 -0.08
CA ARG A 220 15.40 12.91 -1.00
C ARG A 220 14.25 13.61 -0.26
N PRO A 221 13.92 14.87 -0.61
CA PRO A 221 12.82 15.60 0.01
C PRO A 221 11.48 14.85 -0.20
N LYS A 222 10.60 14.99 0.77
CA LYS A 222 9.23 14.46 0.68
C LYS A 222 8.43 15.27 -0.34
N PRO A 223 7.57 14.61 -1.12
CA PRO A 223 6.64 15.32 -1.98
C PRO A 223 5.59 16.05 -1.12
N GLU A 224 5.28 17.27 -1.51
CA GLU A 224 4.18 18.01 -0.91
C GLU A 224 2.84 17.29 -1.11
N ARG A 225 1.86 17.68 -0.32
CA ARG A 225 0.48 17.17 -0.36
C ARG A 225 -0.48 18.31 -0.62
N LEU A 226 -1.68 17.98 -1.08
CA LEU A 226 -2.77 18.96 -1.17
C LEU A 226 -3.08 19.53 0.21
N PRO A 227 -3.53 20.79 0.29
CA PRO A 227 -4.02 21.38 1.53
C PRO A 227 -5.10 20.52 2.20
N GLU A 228 -5.10 20.49 3.52
CA GLU A 228 -6.08 19.71 4.30
C GLU A 228 -7.52 20.07 3.91
N SER A 229 -7.82 21.35 3.71
CA SER A 229 -9.16 21.85 3.34
C SER A 229 -9.70 21.32 2.01
N ILE A 230 -8.83 20.80 1.14
CA ILE A 230 -9.20 20.19 -0.15
C ILE A 230 -9.58 18.73 0.03
N ILE A 231 -9.00 18.04 1.03
CA ILE A 231 -9.16 16.59 1.22
C ILE A 231 -10.19 16.29 2.31
N PHE A 232 -10.16 17.04 3.42
CA PHE A 232 -11.06 16.82 4.55
C PHE A 232 -12.25 17.76 4.49
N MET A 233 -13.45 17.18 4.49
CA MET A 233 -14.73 17.90 4.44
C MET A 233 -15.55 17.49 5.66
N ARG A 234 -16.43 18.37 6.12
CA ARG A 234 -17.34 18.12 7.25
C ARG A 234 -18.74 17.84 6.71
N ASP A 235 -19.33 16.73 7.15
CA ASP A 235 -20.70 16.27 6.88
C ASP A 235 -21.04 16.07 5.40
N HIS A 236 -20.63 16.99 4.52
CA HIS A 236 -21.01 16.97 3.11
C HIS A 236 -19.82 17.19 2.19
N TYR A 237 -19.88 16.58 1.01
CA TYR A 237 -18.93 16.85 -0.05
C TYR A 237 -19.16 18.28 -0.59
N ARG A 238 -18.08 19.04 -0.76
CA ARG A 238 -18.08 20.32 -1.47
C ARG A 238 -17.11 20.32 -2.64
N ILE A 239 -17.49 20.95 -3.72
CA ILE A 239 -16.55 21.27 -4.78
C ILE A 239 -15.71 22.47 -4.30
N PRO A 240 -14.35 22.40 -4.33
CA PRO A 240 -13.53 23.55 -3.98
C PRO A 240 -13.83 24.77 -4.86
N GLU A 241 -13.68 25.96 -4.32
CA GLU A 241 -13.87 27.20 -5.06
C GLU A 241 -12.81 27.36 -6.17
N LYS A 242 -13.13 28.17 -7.19
CA LYS A 242 -12.23 28.38 -8.34
C LYS A 242 -10.82 28.81 -7.92
N ALA A 243 -10.69 29.66 -6.91
CA ALA A 243 -9.38 30.11 -6.40
C ALA A 243 -8.61 28.95 -5.75
N GLU A 244 -9.26 28.09 -4.98
CA GLU A 244 -8.68 26.87 -4.40
C GLU A 244 -8.21 25.91 -5.50
N LEU A 245 -9.07 25.65 -6.51
CA LEU A 245 -8.75 24.79 -7.65
C LEU A 245 -7.54 25.26 -8.45
N LEU A 246 -7.45 26.58 -8.71
CA LEU A 246 -6.32 27.15 -9.47
C LEU A 246 -4.99 27.00 -8.73
N ASN A 247 -4.99 26.96 -7.40
CA ASN A 247 -3.79 26.92 -6.57
C ASN A 247 -3.46 25.53 -6.03
N MET A 248 -4.38 24.55 -6.05
CA MET A 248 -4.22 23.28 -5.31
C MET A 248 -3.02 22.43 -5.74
N TYR A 249 -2.53 22.55 -6.97
CA TYR A 249 -1.37 21.82 -7.48
C TYR A 249 -0.11 22.68 -7.66
N THR A 250 -0.12 23.94 -7.27
CA THR A 250 1.00 24.87 -7.52
C THR A 250 2.30 24.44 -6.83
N GLY A 251 2.22 23.88 -5.62
CA GLY A 251 3.38 23.37 -4.86
C GLY A 251 3.81 21.94 -5.20
N LEU A 252 3.03 21.17 -5.99
CA LEU A 252 3.27 19.75 -6.21
C LEU A 252 4.26 19.41 -7.35
N GLY A 253 5.11 20.36 -7.74
CA GLY A 253 6.18 20.15 -8.72
C GLY A 253 5.72 20.13 -10.18
N TYR A 254 4.45 20.38 -10.48
CA TYR A 254 3.95 20.46 -11.86
C TYR A 254 4.46 21.71 -12.60
N GLY A 255 4.95 22.72 -11.89
CA GLY A 255 5.59 23.91 -12.47
C GLY A 255 6.81 23.62 -13.34
N ALA A 256 7.54 22.53 -13.07
CA ALA A 256 8.68 22.10 -13.88
C ALA A 256 8.30 21.67 -15.32
N PHE A 257 7.01 21.41 -15.59
CA PHE A 257 6.51 21.01 -16.90
C PHE A 257 5.97 22.18 -17.74
N LEU A 258 5.91 23.38 -17.17
CA LEU A 258 5.39 24.59 -17.85
C LEU A 258 6.26 25.08 -19.03
N GLN A 259 7.43 24.46 -19.24
CA GLN A 259 8.37 24.86 -20.31
C GLN A 259 8.32 23.92 -21.52
N LYS A 260 7.36 23.00 -21.58
CA LYS A 260 7.21 22.05 -22.68
C LYS A 260 6.13 22.49 -23.64
N GLY A 261 6.53 22.95 -24.83
CA GLY A 261 5.62 23.21 -25.93
C GLY A 261 4.56 24.29 -25.63
N ASP A 262 3.31 23.95 -25.76
CA ASP A 262 2.14 24.83 -25.58
C ASP A 262 1.53 24.80 -24.16
N ILE A 263 2.14 24.06 -23.22
CA ILE A 263 1.68 23.96 -21.83
C ILE A 263 1.88 25.31 -21.11
N LYS A 264 0.78 25.92 -20.67
CA LYS A 264 0.76 27.27 -20.09
C LYS A 264 0.47 27.31 -18.59
N ASN A 265 -0.04 26.23 -18.01
CA ASN A 265 -0.43 26.20 -16.59
C ASN A 265 -0.31 24.80 -15.99
N PRO A 266 -0.27 24.67 -14.64
CA PRO A 266 -0.14 23.36 -13.96
C PRO A 266 -1.25 22.38 -14.29
N GLY A 267 -2.46 22.82 -14.55
CA GLY A 267 -3.60 21.98 -14.93
C GLY A 267 -3.37 21.30 -16.27
N GLN A 268 -2.89 22.06 -17.28
CA GLN A 268 -2.51 21.48 -18.58
C GLN A 268 -1.37 20.48 -18.46
N ALA A 269 -0.35 20.81 -17.65
CA ALA A 269 0.76 19.92 -17.38
C ALA A 269 0.30 18.60 -16.70
N LEU A 270 -0.61 18.70 -15.75
CA LEU A 270 -1.19 17.53 -15.07
C LEU A 270 -2.02 16.68 -16.03
N TYR A 271 -2.87 17.33 -16.85
CA TYR A 271 -3.70 16.66 -17.84
C TYR A 271 -2.85 15.89 -18.85
N ASP A 272 -1.89 16.58 -19.47
CA ASP A 272 -0.98 16.00 -20.46
C ASP A 272 -0.21 14.79 -19.89
N ARG A 273 0.36 14.96 -18.70
CA ARG A 273 1.17 13.92 -18.08
C ARG A 273 0.38 12.75 -17.51
N LYS A 274 -0.87 12.95 -17.06
CA LYS A 274 -1.59 11.94 -16.29
C LYS A 274 -2.85 11.41 -16.97
N PHE A 275 -3.53 12.20 -17.79
CA PHE A 275 -4.78 11.81 -18.39
C PHE A 275 -4.70 11.48 -19.87
N SER A 276 -3.89 12.21 -20.65
CA SER A 276 -3.71 11.98 -22.09
C SER A 276 -2.48 11.13 -22.43
N ALA A 277 -1.69 10.76 -21.45
CA ALA A 277 -0.53 9.90 -21.65
C ALA A 277 -0.92 8.47 -22.09
N SER A 278 -0.08 7.84 -22.93
CA SER A 278 -0.34 6.52 -23.47
C SER A 278 -0.53 5.43 -22.42
N TYR A 279 0.24 5.47 -21.33
CA TYR A 279 0.07 4.53 -20.22
C TYR A 279 -1.30 4.66 -19.54
N SER A 280 -1.87 5.88 -19.47
CA SER A 280 -3.21 6.10 -18.92
C SER A 280 -4.30 5.56 -19.84
N GLU A 281 -4.09 5.60 -21.14
CA GLU A 281 -4.99 4.99 -22.13
C GLU A 281 -4.96 3.48 -22.01
N GLU A 282 -3.76 2.88 -21.95
CA GLU A 282 -3.60 1.44 -21.72
C GLU A 282 -4.23 1.00 -20.39
N MET A 283 -4.05 1.74 -19.30
CA MET A 283 -4.70 1.46 -18.02
C MET A 283 -6.23 1.37 -18.17
N ARG A 284 -6.85 2.34 -18.88
CA ARG A 284 -8.31 2.33 -19.12
C ARG A 284 -8.75 1.13 -19.95
N ARG A 285 -8.00 0.80 -21.02
CA ARG A 285 -8.25 -0.36 -21.87
C ARG A 285 -8.17 -1.66 -21.05
N SER A 286 -7.08 -1.82 -20.34
CA SER A 286 -6.76 -3.00 -19.56
C SER A 286 -7.79 -3.24 -18.44
N VAL A 287 -8.11 -2.22 -17.64
CA VAL A 287 -9.13 -2.31 -16.58
C VAL A 287 -10.51 -2.62 -17.17
N LYS A 288 -10.86 -2.05 -18.33
CA LYS A 288 -12.10 -2.42 -19.02
C LYS A 288 -12.12 -3.89 -19.41
N ALA A 289 -11.01 -4.45 -19.89
CA ALA A 289 -10.90 -5.87 -20.21
C ALA A 289 -11.06 -6.76 -18.95
N MET A 290 -10.42 -6.38 -17.83
CA MET A 290 -10.59 -7.04 -16.54
C MET A 290 -12.07 -7.07 -16.10
N LEU A 291 -12.76 -5.94 -16.15
CA LEU A 291 -14.18 -5.82 -15.79
C LEU A 291 -15.07 -6.66 -16.72
N THR A 292 -14.78 -6.67 -18.00
CA THR A 292 -15.51 -7.49 -18.98
C THR A 292 -15.35 -8.97 -18.66
N GLU A 293 -14.15 -9.42 -18.35
CA GLU A 293 -13.90 -10.82 -17.96
C GLU A 293 -14.60 -11.18 -16.64
N TRP A 294 -14.64 -10.26 -15.68
CA TRP A 294 -15.33 -10.47 -14.41
C TRP A 294 -16.83 -10.74 -14.62
N GLN A 295 -17.43 -10.02 -15.55
CA GLN A 295 -18.87 -10.08 -15.84
C GLN A 295 -19.30 -11.26 -16.74
N GLN A 296 -18.36 -11.89 -17.43
CA GLN A 296 -18.69 -13.02 -18.31
C GLN A 296 -19.28 -14.20 -17.53
N ASP A 297 -20.26 -14.89 -18.14
CA ASP A 297 -20.91 -16.07 -17.57
C ASP A 297 -20.05 -17.35 -17.58
#